data_54462e2ae91c7eedec8fb75fce84004f
#
_entry.id   54462e2ae91c7eedec8fb75fce84004f
#
_cell.length_a   1.000
_cell.length_b   1.000
_cell.length_c   1.000
_cell.angle_alpha   90.00
_cell.angle_beta   90.00
_cell.angle_gamma   90.00
#
_symmetry.space_group_name_H-M   'P 1'
#
loop_
_entity.id
_entity.type
_entity.pdbx_description
1 polymer ?
#
loop_
_entity_poly.entity_id
_entity_poly.type
_entity_poly.pdbx_seq_one_letter_code
_entity_poly.pdbx_strand_id
1 'polypeptide(L)'
;VNLRLLNRHARKLSLTEAGERFFRECSPLLQRLTNTAEEITDECRGASGKIKISTPYNLTKRMMMPMLNGFMSQYPEINIELTTESNADQLDPTEWDVIFRVGPQRDSSLIARKIGSVKDILVASPEYVNAHPMPTHAEDLHDHFLLKGHPLLKWTLINSKGETVVNVDRGRFQANALNVVRSACSEGLGITLMPDVMIKEYIADGSLVRILPDWSANPRDIYMLYNHKDHLPEKVRLFIDYVIAYNIH
;
A
#
# COMPACT_ATOMS: atom_id res chain seq x y z
N VAL A 1 36.85 -19.42 -0.05
CA VAL A 1 36.15 -19.42 -1.35
C VAL A 1 36.76 -18.31 -2.18
N ASN A 2 37.49 -18.67 -3.25
CA ASN A 2 38.23 -17.69 -4.11
C ASN A 2 37.31 -17.12 -5.21
N LEU A 3 36.09 -16.71 -4.83
CA LEU A 3 35.11 -16.11 -5.75
C LEU A 3 34.82 -14.67 -5.33
N ARG A 4 34.88 -13.76 -6.30
CA ARG A 4 34.55 -12.36 -6.10
C ARG A 4 33.02 -12.22 -6.03
N LEU A 5 32.49 -11.79 -4.88
CA LEU A 5 31.05 -11.62 -4.65
C LEU A 5 30.56 -10.20 -4.96
N LEU A 6 31.47 -9.21 -4.95
CA LEU A 6 31.15 -7.78 -5.13
C LEU A 6 31.96 -7.17 -6.25
N ASN A 7 31.33 -6.39 -7.11
CA ASN A 7 31.95 -5.49 -8.05
C ASN A 7 32.08 -4.10 -7.40
N ARG A 8 33.33 -3.62 -7.27
CA ARG A 8 33.62 -2.27 -6.79
C ARG A 8 33.89 -1.37 -7.98
N HIS A 9 32.98 -0.46 -8.29
CA HIS A 9 33.21 0.67 -9.18
C HIS A 9 33.31 1.95 -8.35
N ALA A 10 34.01 2.95 -8.84
CA ALA A 10 34.37 4.18 -8.10
C ALA A 10 33.16 4.92 -7.47
N ARG A 11 31.93 4.63 -7.87
CA ARG A 11 30.69 5.25 -7.37
C ARG A 11 29.54 4.28 -7.11
N LYS A 12 29.71 2.97 -7.32
CA LYS A 12 28.63 1.98 -7.16
C LYS A 12 29.19 0.62 -6.73
N LEU A 13 28.57 0.07 -5.70
CA LEU A 13 28.75 -1.32 -5.28
C LEU A 13 27.64 -2.16 -5.93
N SER A 14 27.98 -3.25 -6.60
CA SER A 14 27.01 -4.21 -7.14
C SER A 14 27.45 -5.64 -6.86
N LEU A 15 26.50 -6.55 -6.79
CA LEU A 15 26.78 -7.98 -6.67
C LEU A 15 27.31 -8.53 -8.01
N THR A 16 28.14 -9.56 -7.94
CA THR A 16 28.42 -10.45 -9.08
C THR A 16 27.32 -11.51 -9.16
N GLU A 17 27.22 -12.29 -10.23
CA GLU A 17 26.29 -13.41 -10.32
C GLU A 17 26.48 -14.42 -9.14
N ALA A 18 27.72 -14.69 -8.78
CA ALA A 18 28.06 -15.49 -7.61
C ALA A 18 27.65 -14.80 -6.30
N GLY A 19 27.77 -13.46 -6.25
CA GLY A 19 27.32 -12.63 -5.14
C GLY A 19 25.81 -12.65 -4.96
N GLU A 20 25.03 -12.54 -6.04
CA GLU A 20 23.57 -12.62 -6.00
C GLU A 20 23.09 -14.00 -5.54
N ARG A 21 23.72 -15.07 -6.06
CA ARG A 21 23.41 -16.42 -5.61
C ARG A 21 23.72 -16.61 -4.12
N PHE A 22 24.91 -16.18 -3.68
CA PHE A 22 25.32 -16.26 -2.27
C PHE A 22 24.38 -15.46 -1.37
N PHE A 23 24.03 -14.23 -1.76
CA PHE A 23 23.12 -13.38 -1.01
C PHE A 23 21.74 -14.03 -0.88
N ARG A 24 21.17 -14.54 -1.98
CA ARG A 24 19.86 -15.20 -1.99
C ARG A 24 19.79 -16.43 -1.08
N GLU A 25 20.87 -17.22 -1.06
CA GLU A 25 20.93 -18.44 -0.22
C GLU A 25 21.24 -18.13 1.25
N CYS A 26 22.13 -17.17 1.51
CA CYS A 26 22.60 -16.90 2.88
C CYS A 26 21.69 -15.92 3.64
N SER A 27 21.05 -14.97 2.96
CA SER A 27 20.19 -13.97 3.62
C SER A 27 19.06 -14.61 4.42
N PRO A 28 18.30 -15.59 3.90
CA PRO A 28 17.28 -16.28 4.67
C PRO A 28 17.82 -17.06 5.87
N LEU A 29 19.03 -17.63 5.75
CA LEU A 29 19.65 -18.39 6.84
C LEU A 29 20.10 -17.46 7.98
N LEU A 30 20.67 -16.32 7.66
CA LEU A 30 21.04 -15.30 8.63
C LEU A 30 19.79 -14.74 9.33
N GLN A 31 18.72 -14.47 8.59
CA GLN A 31 17.47 -14.03 9.16
C GLN A 31 16.88 -15.07 10.13
N ARG A 32 16.90 -16.34 9.77
CA ARG A 32 16.48 -17.43 10.67
C ARG A 32 17.31 -17.50 11.94
N LEU A 33 18.63 -17.37 11.82
CA LEU A 33 19.52 -17.35 12.99
C LEU A 33 19.22 -16.19 13.92
N THR A 34 19.01 -14.99 13.36
CA THR A 34 18.63 -13.79 14.12
C THR A 34 17.28 -13.96 14.80
N ASN A 35 16.27 -14.47 14.08
CA ASN A 35 14.94 -14.75 14.64
C ASN A 35 14.99 -15.73 15.79
N THR A 36 15.74 -16.84 15.64
CA THR A 36 15.91 -17.84 16.71
C THR A 36 16.60 -17.23 17.95
N ALA A 37 17.61 -16.38 17.76
CA ALA A 37 18.26 -15.70 18.86
C ALA A 37 17.32 -14.71 19.59
N GLU A 38 16.44 -14.01 18.82
CA GLU A 38 15.41 -13.14 19.38
C GLU A 38 14.34 -13.95 20.13
N GLU A 39 13.85 -15.08 19.57
CA GLU A 39 12.89 -15.97 20.24
C GLU A 39 13.38 -16.45 21.60
N ILE A 40 14.63 -16.89 21.69
CA ILE A 40 15.24 -17.30 22.97
C ILE A 40 15.31 -16.13 23.97
N THR A 41 15.52 -14.93 23.47
CA THR A 41 15.58 -13.71 24.31
C THR A 41 14.18 -13.29 24.78
N ASP A 42 13.19 -13.41 23.87
CA ASP A 42 11.80 -13.04 24.12
C ASP A 42 11.11 -14.01 25.12
N GLU A 43 11.45 -15.32 25.10
CA GLU A 43 11.00 -16.28 26.11
C GLU A 43 11.37 -15.87 27.54
N CYS A 44 12.47 -15.10 27.69
CA CYS A 44 12.95 -14.65 28.99
C CYS A 44 12.41 -13.28 29.43
N ARG A 45 11.89 -12.44 28.50
CA ARG A 45 11.55 -11.03 28.75
C ARG A 45 10.13 -10.63 28.34
N GLY A 46 9.35 -11.53 27.73
CA GLY A 46 8.10 -11.18 27.04
C GLY A 46 8.36 -10.53 25.68
N ALA A 47 7.32 -10.45 24.86
CA ALA A 47 7.44 -9.95 23.50
C ALA A 47 7.93 -8.48 23.47
N SER A 48 9.11 -8.27 22.97
CA SER A 48 9.78 -6.96 22.92
C SER A 48 10.57 -6.78 21.62
N GLY A 49 11.09 -5.57 21.39
CA GLY A 49 11.95 -5.28 20.25
C GLY A 49 11.26 -4.58 19.11
N LYS A 50 11.79 -4.66 17.88
CA LYS A 50 11.33 -3.89 16.72
C LYS A 50 10.63 -4.77 15.70
N ILE A 51 9.51 -4.29 15.14
CA ILE A 51 8.83 -4.84 13.97
C ILE A 51 8.99 -3.87 12.81
N LYS A 52 9.49 -4.36 11.68
CA LYS A 52 9.64 -3.59 10.45
C LYS A 52 8.45 -3.80 9.53
N ILE A 53 7.73 -2.74 9.24
CA ILE A 53 6.51 -2.77 8.44
C ILE A 53 6.66 -1.93 7.19
N SER A 54 6.33 -2.50 6.03
CA SER A 54 6.16 -1.75 4.79
C SER A 54 4.68 -1.64 4.44
N THR A 55 4.22 -0.44 4.08
CA THR A 55 2.82 -0.18 3.70
C THR A 55 2.73 0.87 2.59
N PRO A 56 1.73 0.80 1.70
CA PRO A 56 1.44 1.91 0.82
C PRO A 56 1.05 3.16 1.62
N TYR A 57 1.61 4.31 1.26
CA TYR A 57 1.32 5.60 1.92
C TYR A 57 -0.18 5.85 2.11
N ASN A 58 -0.97 5.48 1.10
CA ASN A 58 -2.41 5.73 1.07
C ASN A 58 -3.22 4.98 2.14
N LEU A 59 -2.68 3.89 2.70
CA LEU A 59 -3.30 3.14 3.78
C LEU A 59 -2.92 3.68 5.17
N THR A 60 -1.86 4.50 5.25
CA THR A 60 -1.21 4.81 6.53
C THR A 60 -2.13 5.61 7.45
N LYS A 61 -2.66 6.74 7.00
CA LYS A 61 -3.35 7.70 7.88
C LYS A 61 -4.60 7.11 8.54
N ARG A 62 -5.46 6.47 7.76
CA ARG A 62 -6.80 6.07 8.24
C ARG A 62 -6.89 4.63 8.72
N MET A 63 -6.10 3.76 8.15
CA MET A 63 -6.14 2.33 8.48
C MET A 63 -5.03 1.97 9.45
N MET A 64 -3.78 2.30 9.10
CA MET A 64 -2.63 1.87 9.88
C MET A 64 -2.50 2.62 11.22
N MET A 65 -2.65 3.96 11.23
CA MET A 65 -2.40 4.73 12.46
C MET A 65 -3.33 4.35 13.62
N PRO A 66 -4.67 4.23 13.46
CA PRO A 66 -5.53 3.79 14.56
C PRO A 66 -5.20 2.37 15.04
N MET A 67 -4.91 1.46 14.12
CA MET A 67 -4.53 0.08 14.42
C MET A 67 -3.20 0.01 15.18
N LEU A 68 -2.17 0.72 14.72
CA LEU A 68 -0.85 0.78 15.38
C LEU A 68 -0.94 1.41 16.76
N ASN A 69 -1.73 2.46 16.93
CA ASN A 69 -1.94 3.08 18.24
C ASN A 69 -2.52 2.08 19.25
N GLY A 70 -3.53 1.32 18.87
CA GLY A 70 -4.09 0.28 19.72
C GLY A 70 -3.09 -0.84 20.04
N PHE A 71 -2.36 -1.33 19.02
CA PHE A 71 -1.34 -2.36 19.20
C PHE A 71 -0.21 -1.90 20.14
N MET A 72 0.38 -0.73 19.89
CA MET A 72 1.48 -0.20 20.72
C MET A 72 1.04 0.13 22.16
N SER A 73 -0.22 0.49 22.37
CA SER A 73 -0.77 0.66 23.71
C SER A 73 -0.89 -0.68 24.47
N GLN A 74 -1.18 -1.77 23.75
CA GLN A 74 -1.28 -3.12 24.35
C GLN A 74 0.11 -3.76 24.55
N TYR A 75 1.07 -3.44 23.71
CA TYR A 75 2.45 -4.00 23.75
C TYR A 75 3.49 -2.89 23.79
N PRO A 76 3.69 -2.22 24.92
CA PRO A 76 4.53 -1.02 25.04
C PRO A 76 6.03 -1.28 24.80
N GLU A 77 6.49 -2.52 24.96
CA GLU A 77 7.88 -2.92 24.74
C GLU A 77 8.19 -3.22 23.24
N ILE A 78 7.17 -3.21 22.39
CA ILE A 78 7.32 -3.42 20.94
C ILE A 78 7.39 -2.07 20.23
N ASN A 79 8.47 -1.88 19.47
CA ASN A 79 8.69 -0.70 18.64
C ASN A 79 8.30 -1.00 17.18
N ILE A 80 7.71 -0.03 16.50
CA ILE A 80 7.34 -0.13 15.08
C ILE A 80 8.26 0.76 14.26
N GLU A 81 8.90 0.17 13.24
CA GLU A 81 9.56 0.90 12.16
C GLU A 81 8.69 0.80 10.91
N LEU A 82 8.03 1.91 10.54
CA LEU A 82 7.09 1.95 9.43
C LEU A 82 7.70 2.67 8.24
N THR A 83 7.79 2.00 7.10
CA THR A 83 8.20 2.60 5.84
C THR A 83 7.02 2.64 4.87
N THR A 84 6.86 3.77 4.20
CA THR A 84 5.82 3.94 3.20
C THR A 84 6.42 3.90 1.81
N GLU A 85 6.05 2.87 1.04
CA GLU A 85 6.53 2.67 -0.32
C GLU A 85 5.39 2.78 -1.32
N SER A 86 5.60 3.59 -2.34
CA SER A 86 4.64 3.72 -3.45
C SER A 86 4.84 2.65 -4.53
N ASN A 87 6.02 2.05 -4.60
CA ASN A 87 6.39 1.07 -5.63
C ASN A 87 6.71 -0.29 -4.99
N ALA A 88 5.70 -1.15 -4.97
CA ALA A 88 5.78 -2.50 -4.39
C ALA A 88 6.81 -3.41 -5.06
N ASP A 89 7.15 -3.14 -6.33
CA ASP A 89 8.00 -3.99 -7.16
C ASP A 89 9.50 -3.85 -6.81
N GLN A 90 9.87 -2.85 -6.03
CA GLN A 90 11.28 -2.55 -5.69
C GLN A 90 11.69 -3.00 -4.28
N LEU A 91 10.76 -3.56 -3.50
CA LEU A 91 11.04 -4.00 -2.14
C LEU A 91 11.66 -5.40 -2.13
N ASP A 92 12.76 -5.53 -1.42
CA ASP A 92 13.26 -6.86 -1.01
C ASP A 92 12.38 -7.35 0.16
N PRO A 93 11.59 -8.44 -0.03
CA PRO A 93 10.72 -8.96 1.01
C PRO A 93 11.47 -9.38 2.28
N THR A 94 12.77 -9.65 2.20
CA THR A 94 13.58 -10.12 3.33
C THR A 94 13.94 -9.01 4.33
N GLU A 95 13.75 -7.74 3.95
CA GLU A 95 14.03 -6.60 4.81
C GLU A 95 12.88 -6.28 5.79
N TRP A 96 11.71 -6.92 5.62
CA TRP A 96 10.47 -6.58 6.33
C TRP A 96 9.88 -7.79 7.05
N ASP A 97 9.35 -7.56 8.25
CA ASP A 97 8.61 -8.56 9.01
C ASP A 97 7.18 -8.70 8.49
N VAL A 98 6.55 -7.56 8.18
CA VAL A 98 5.18 -7.51 7.64
C VAL A 98 5.09 -6.47 6.52
N ILE A 99 4.42 -6.85 5.43
CA ILE A 99 4.24 -5.99 4.27
C ILE A 99 2.75 -5.88 3.96
N PHE A 100 2.23 -4.66 3.87
CA PHE A 100 0.86 -4.43 3.39
C PHE A 100 0.87 -4.08 1.90
N ARG A 101 -0.10 -4.60 1.15
CA ARG A 101 -0.25 -4.38 -0.29
C ARG A 101 -1.70 -4.23 -0.67
N VAL A 102 -1.95 -3.51 -1.78
CA VAL A 102 -3.28 -3.33 -2.38
C VAL A 102 -3.26 -3.87 -3.81
N GLY A 103 -4.27 -4.67 -4.16
CA GLY A 103 -4.42 -5.26 -5.48
C GLY A 103 -3.82 -6.66 -5.59
N PRO A 104 -3.74 -7.22 -6.81
CA PRO A 104 -3.25 -8.57 -7.03
C PRO A 104 -1.81 -8.73 -6.57
N GLN A 105 -1.52 -9.88 -5.95
CA GLN A 105 -0.18 -10.23 -5.48
C GLN A 105 0.52 -11.10 -6.52
N ARG A 106 1.84 -10.92 -6.64
CA ARG A 106 2.69 -11.81 -7.44
C ARG A 106 3.01 -13.07 -6.64
N ASP A 107 3.32 -14.14 -7.34
CA ASP A 107 3.81 -15.36 -6.71
C ASP A 107 5.08 -15.06 -5.90
N SER A 108 5.04 -15.43 -4.64
CA SER A 108 6.15 -15.25 -3.69
C SER A 108 6.12 -16.35 -2.64
N SER A 109 7.22 -16.51 -1.88
CA SER A 109 7.29 -17.43 -0.74
C SER A 109 6.55 -16.91 0.50
N LEU A 110 6.02 -15.68 0.47
CA LEU A 110 5.29 -15.08 1.58
C LEU A 110 3.86 -15.61 1.67
N ILE A 111 3.36 -15.71 2.88
CA ILE A 111 1.91 -15.88 3.11
C ILE A 111 1.23 -14.57 2.79
N ALA A 112 0.22 -14.60 1.92
CA ALA A 112 -0.63 -13.46 1.60
C ALA A 112 -2.01 -13.67 2.26
N ARG A 113 -2.34 -12.83 3.24
CA ARG A 113 -3.64 -12.84 3.91
C ARG A 113 -4.44 -11.61 3.56
N LYS A 114 -5.63 -11.79 2.97
CA LYS A 114 -6.58 -10.71 2.76
C LYS A 114 -7.09 -10.20 4.10
N ILE A 115 -7.03 -8.88 4.31
CA ILE A 115 -7.45 -8.20 5.54
C ILE A 115 -8.52 -7.14 5.32
N GLY A 116 -8.87 -6.84 4.09
CA GLY A 116 -9.88 -5.86 3.72
C GLY A 116 -9.91 -5.57 2.24
N SER A 117 -10.58 -4.50 1.86
CA SER A 117 -10.61 -4.01 0.48
C SER A 117 -10.78 -2.48 0.46
N VAL A 118 -10.33 -1.84 -0.62
CA VAL A 118 -10.59 -0.43 -0.92
C VAL A 118 -11.41 -0.33 -2.19
N LYS A 119 -12.32 0.63 -2.23
CA LYS A 119 -13.12 0.98 -3.39
C LYS A 119 -12.67 2.32 -3.91
N ASP A 120 -12.35 2.40 -5.19
CA ASP A 120 -11.99 3.65 -5.82
C ASP A 120 -13.24 4.32 -6.39
N ILE A 121 -13.47 5.58 -6.05
CA ILE A 121 -14.62 6.37 -6.46
C ILE A 121 -14.18 7.68 -7.12
N LEU A 122 -15.04 8.23 -7.98
CA LEU A 122 -14.79 9.47 -8.70
C LEU A 122 -15.16 10.67 -7.83
N VAL A 123 -14.27 11.68 -7.80
CA VAL A 123 -14.49 12.92 -7.07
C VAL A 123 -13.98 14.14 -7.85
N ALA A 124 -14.56 15.29 -7.53
CA ALA A 124 -14.10 16.61 -7.95
C ALA A 124 -14.34 17.62 -6.83
N SER A 125 -13.75 18.82 -6.92
CA SER A 125 -14.11 19.91 -6.03
C SER A 125 -15.46 20.55 -6.42
N PRO A 126 -16.19 21.16 -5.48
CA PRO A 126 -17.40 21.94 -5.78
C PRO A 126 -17.16 23.03 -6.83
N GLU A 127 -15.99 23.67 -6.78
CA GLU A 127 -15.60 24.71 -7.74
C GLU A 127 -15.53 24.16 -9.18
N TYR A 128 -14.90 23.01 -9.37
CA TYR A 128 -14.86 22.37 -10.68
C TYR A 128 -16.25 22.01 -11.18
N VAL A 129 -17.09 21.44 -10.32
CA VAL A 129 -18.46 21.02 -10.63
C VAL A 129 -19.33 22.22 -11.03
N ASN A 130 -19.19 23.37 -10.38
CA ASN A 130 -19.95 24.58 -10.68
C ASN A 130 -19.52 25.25 -12.01
N ALA A 131 -18.27 24.99 -12.43
CA ALA A 131 -17.71 25.57 -13.66
C ALA A 131 -17.91 24.68 -14.92
N HIS A 132 -18.32 23.41 -14.74
CA HIS A 132 -18.44 22.45 -15.84
C HIS A 132 -19.77 21.67 -15.75
N PRO A 133 -20.38 21.27 -16.88
CA PRO A 133 -21.52 20.39 -16.86
C PRO A 133 -21.19 19.11 -16.09
N MET A 134 -22.12 18.62 -15.25
CA MET A 134 -21.91 17.38 -14.50
C MET A 134 -22.02 16.16 -15.44
N PRO A 135 -21.04 15.22 -15.40
CA PRO A 135 -21.15 13.98 -16.14
C PRO A 135 -22.31 13.13 -15.59
N THR A 136 -23.12 12.59 -16.47
CA THR A 136 -24.26 11.70 -16.16
C THR A 136 -23.94 10.23 -16.46
N HIS A 137 -22.98 10.01 -17.34
CA HIS A 137 -22.48 8.68 -17.73
C HIS A 137 -20.95 8.65 -17.70
N ALA A 138 -20.36 7.47 -17.64
CA ALA A 138 -18.90 7.32 -17.59
C ALA A 138 -18.21 7.83 -18.87
N GLU A 139 -18.89 7.76 -19.99
CA GLU A 139 -18.43 8.26 -21.30
C GLU A 139 -18.24 9.79 -21.29
N ASP A 140 -19.06 10.53 -20.55
CA ASP A 140 -18.98 12.00 -20.46
C ASP A 140 -17.63 12.46 -19.85
N LEU A 141 -16.92 11.56 -19.16
CA LEU A 141 -15.59 11.85 -18.60
C LEU A 141 -14.56 12.22 -19.67
N HIS A 142 -14.77 11.88 -20.94
CA HIS A 142 -13.91 12.30 -22.05
C HIS A 142 -13.91 13.83 -22.28
N ASP A 143 -14.97 14.52 -21.88
CA ASP A 143 -15.12 15.96 -21.99
C ASP A 143 -14.59 16.72 -20.76
N HIS A 144 -14.07 15.98 -19.77
CA HIS A 144 -13.57 16.54 -18.53
C HIS A 144 -12.04 16.47 -18.42
N PHE A 145 -11.50 17.33 -17.56
CA PHE A 145 -10.10 17.26 -17.16
C PHE A 145 -9.89 16.14 -16.15
N LEU A 146 -9.17 15.09 -16.56
CA LEU A 146 -8.91 13.94 -15.72
C LEU A 146 -7.53 14.03 -15.09
N LEU A 147 -7.47 13.77 -13.76
CA LEU A 147 -6.25 13.83 -12.97
C LEU A 147 -5.82 12.42 -12.60
N LYS A 148 -4.60 12.03 -12.98
CA LYS A 148 -4.06 10.69 -12.82
C LYS A 148 -3.10 10.57 -11.65
N GLY A 149 -3.21 9.48 -10.91
CA GLY A 149 -2.25 9.16 -9.84
C GLY A 149 -1.86 7.68 -9.85
N HIS A 150 -0.57 7.42 -9.67
CA HIS A 150 -0.11 6.03 -9.48
C HIS A 150 -0.69 5.46 -8.17
N PRO A 151 -1.22 4.21 -8.16
CA PRO A 151 -1.25 3.23 -9.26
C PRO A 151 -2.48 3.34 -10.18
N LEU A 152 -3.38 4.30 -10.00
CA LEU A 152 -4.66 4.44 -10.72
C LEU A 152 -4.46 5.23 -12.04
N LEU A 153 -3.68 4.69 -12.95
CA LEU A 153 -3.39 5.33 -14.24
C LEU A 153 -4.40 4.97 -15.34
N LYS A 154 -5.02 3.79 -15.25
CA LYS A 154 -6.12 3.33 -16.12
C LYS A 154 -7.34 3.11 -15.27
N TRP A 155 -8.48 3.59 -15.74
CA TRP A 155 -9.74 3.47 -15.00
C TRP A 155 -10.67 2.49 -15.73
N THR A 156 -11.09 1.48 -15.00
CA THR A 156 -12.20 0.62 -15.39
C THR A 156 -13.34 0.89 -14.43
N LEU A 157 -14.38 1.53 -14.91
CA LEU A 157 -15.56 1.89 -14.13
C LEU A 157 -16.66 0.88 -14.34
N ILE A 158 -17.32 0.50 -13.26
CA ILE A 158 -18.38 -0.49 -13.24
C ILE A 158 -19.60 0.13 -12.55
N ASN A 159 -20.78 -0.14 -13.12
CA ASN A 159 -22.06 0.15 -12.50
C ASN A 159 -22.91 -1.12 -12.37
N SER A 160 -24.12 -0.98 -11.86
CA SER A 160 -25.08 -2.09 -11.73
C SER A 160 -25.58 -2.65 -13.07
N LYS A 161 -25.31 -1.99 -14.19
CA LYS A 161 -25.80 -2.34 -15.54
C LYS A 161 -24.71 -2.84 -16.48
N GLY A 162 -23.44 -2.67 -16.14
CA GLY A 162 -22.36 -3.08 -17.01
C GLY A 162 -21.00 -2.52 -16.63
N GLU A 163 -20.01 -2.75 -17.49
CA GLU A 163 -18.64 -2.31 -17.33
C GLU A 163 -18.26 -1.34 -18.44
N THR A 164 -17.65 -0.23 -18.08
CA THR A 164 -17.10 0.74 -19.03
C THR A 164 -15.63 0.98 -18.75
N VAL A 165 -14.79 0.79 -19.76
CA VAL A 165 -13.36 1.11 -19.69
C VAL A 165 -13.16 2.54 -20.16
N VAL A 166 -12.71 3.39 -19.24
CA VAL A 166 -12.32 4.77 -19.56
C VAL A 166 -10.81 4.82 -19.72
N ASN A 167 -10.37 4.93 -20.97
CA ASN A 167 -8.93 5.07 -21.26
C ASN A 167 -8.50 6.52 -21.03
N VAL A 168 -7.83 6.77 -19.91
CA VAL A 168 -7.43 8.11 -19.46
C VAL A 168 -6.09 8.53 -20.06
N ASP A 169 -5.86 8.30 -21.35
CA ASP A 169 -4.58 8.64 -22.01
C ASP A 169 -4.35 10.16 -22.13
N ARG A 170 -5.38 10.98 -21.95
CA ARG A 170 -5.34 12.44 -22.01
C ARG A 170 -5.47 13.10 -20.64
N GLY A 171 -4.80 12.56 -19.61
CA GLY A 171 -4.76 13.25 -18.32
C GLY A 171 -4.10 14.60 -18.41
N ARG A 172 -4.80 15.66 -18.00
CA ARG A 172 -4.26 17.04 -17.94
C ARG A 172 -3.18 17.17 -16.87
N PHE A 173 -3.25 16.35 -15.84
CA PHE A 173 -2.31 16.31 -14.72
C PHE A 173 -2.03 14.86 -14.33
N GLN A 174 -0.76 14.56 -14.05
CA GLN A 174 -0.35 13.27 -13.57
C GLN A 174 0.72 13.40 -12.49
N ALA A 175 0.57 12.63 -11.41
CA ALA A 175 1.58 12.52 -10.36
C ALA A 175 1.81 11.05 -9.95
N ASN A 176 2.97 10.80 -9.36
CA ASN A 176 3.33 9.47 -8.84
C ASN A 176 2.72 9.17 -7.45
N ALA A 177 2.02 10.13 -6.85
CA ALA A 177 1.42 10.00 -5.53
C ALA A 177 -0.03 10.53 -5.52
N LEU A 178 -0.96 9.70 -5.02
CA LEU A 178 -2.39 10.03 -4.98
C LEU A 178 -2.72 11.25 -4.10
N ASN A 179 -1.96 11.50 -3.04
CA ASN A 179 -2.18 12.69 -2.20
C ASN A 179 -1.93 14.00 -2.96
N VAL A 180 -0.97 14.02 -3.88
CA VAL A 180 -0.72 15.18 -4.76
C VAL A 180 -1.88 15.37 -5.75
N VAL A 181 -2.38 14.25 -6.32
CA VAL A 181 -3.54 14.29 -7.22
C VAL A 181 -4.81 14.75 -6.49
N ARG A 182 -5.01 14.30 -5.24
CA ARG A 182 -6.10 14.77 -4.41
C ARG A 182 -6.02 16.28 -4.17
N SER A 183 -4.83 16.81 -3.84
CA SER A 183 -4.65 18.25 -3.67
C SER A 183 -4.98 19.00 -4.95
N ALA A 184 -4.51 18.54 -6.12
CA ALA A 184 -4.85 19.12 -7.41
C ALA A 184 -6.37 19.09 -7.69
N CYS A 185 -7.05 18.02 -7.28
CA CYS A 185 -8.51 17.90 -7.38
C CYS A 185 -9.23 18.91 -6.49
N SER A 186 -8.76 19.08 -5.24
CA SER A 186 -9.32 20.09 -4.30
C SER A 186 -9.15 21.53 -4.80
N GLU A 187 -8.09 21.82 -5.58
CA GLU A 187 -7.85 23.13 -6.23
C GLU A 187 -8.65 23.31 -7.54
N GLY A 188 -9.59 22.44 -7.85
CA GLY A 188 -10.46 22.60 -9.01
C GLY A 188 -9.85 22.22 -10.36
N LEU A 189 -8.74 21.44 -10.39
CA LEU A 189 -8.05 21.12 -11.65
C LEU A 189 -8.79 20.07 -12.49
N GLY A 190 -9.72 19.29 -11.90
CA GLY A 190 -10.43 18.26 -12.64
C GLY A 190 -11.04 17.16 -11.77
N ILE A 191 -11.45 16.07 -12.42
CA ILE A 191 -12.01 14.86 -11.81
C ILE A 191 -10.90 13.85 -11.59
N THR A 192 -10.93 13.14 -10.46
CA THR A 192 -10.00 12.04 -10.18
C THR A 192 -10.71 10.81 -9.62
N LEU A 193 -10.07 9.65 -9.82
CA LEU A 193 -10.45 8.37 -9.20
C LEU A 193 -9.58 8.18 -7.95
N MET A 194 -10.19 7.97 -6.80
CA MET A 194 -9.51 7.92 -5.49
C MET A 194 -10.03 6.77 -4.63
N PRO A 195 -9.16 6.13 -3.82
CA PRO A 195 -9.60 5.26 -2.75
C PRO A 195 -10.53 6.01 -1.78
N ASP A 196 -11.68 5.47 -1.50
CA ASP A 196 -12.70 6.03 -0.61
C ASP A 196 -12.15 6.35 0.78
N VAL A 197 -11.25 5.50 1.30
CA VAL A 197 -10.54 5.72 2.58
C VAL A 197 -9.70 7.00 2.61
N MET A 198 -9.24 7.51 1.46
CA MET A 198 -8.43 8.72 1.37
C MET A 198 -9.27 10.01 1.38
N ILE A 199 -10.53 9.92 0.98
CA ILE A 199 -11.35 11.10 0.67
C ILE A 199 -12.62 11.23 1.52
N LYS A 200 -12.88 10.26 2.39
CA LYS A 200 -14.08 10.26 3.26
C LYS A 200 -14.24 11.54 4.06
N GLU A 201 -13.16 12.13 4.60
CA GLU A 201 -13.19 13.40 5.32
C GLU A 201 -13.54 14.58 4.42
N TYR A 202 -12.95 14.61 3.22
CA TYR A 202 -13.16 15.67 2.22
C TYR A 202 -14.55 15.64 1.61
N ILE A 203 -15.20 14.49 1.56
CA ILE A 203 -16.63 14.40 1.20
C ILE A 203 -17.50 14.85 2.37
N ALA A 204 -17.14 14.49 3.60
CA ALA A 204 -17.91 14.84 4.79
C ALA A 204 -17.88 16.35 5.08
N ASP A 205 -16.77 17.03 4.84
CA ASP A 205 -16.63 18.47 5.01
C ASP A 205 -17.04 19.29 3.77
N GLY A 206 -17.39 18.62 2.66
CA GLY A 206 -17.86 19.21 1.42
C GLY A 206 -16.75 19.79 0.53
N SER A 207 -15.47 19.61 0.85
CA SER A 207 -14.35 20.05 0.02
C SER A 207 -14.16 19.22 -1.25
N LEU A 208 -14.70 18.00 -1.26
CA LEU A 208 -14.83 17.16 -2.46
C LEU A 208 -16.27 16.64 -2.57
N VAL A 209 -16.75 16.51 -3.78
CA VAL A 209 -18.05 15.91 -4.09
C VAL A 209 -17.87 14.67 -4.93
N ARG A 210 -18.73 13.68 -4.70
CA ARG A 210 -18.73 12.44 -5.46
C ARG A 210 -19.33 12.66 -6.85
N ILE A 211 -18.59 12.23 -7.88
CA ILE A 211 -19.00 12.27 -9.28
C ILE A 211 -19.48 10.88 -9.66
N LEU A 212 -20.56 10.79 -10.46
CA LEU A 212 -21.11 9.53 -10.94
C LEU A 212 -21.30 8.51 -9.79
N PRO A 213 -22.18 8.74 -8.82
CA PRO A 213 -22.29 7.96 -7.59
C PRO A 213 -22.60 6.47 -7.83
N ASP A 214 -23.24 6.14 -8.96
CA ASP A 214 -23.54 4.75 -9.36
C ASP A 214 -22.35 4.02 -9.99
N TRP A 215 -21.26 4.75 -10.26
CA TRP A 215 -20.05 4.23 -10.86
C TRP A 215 -18.90 4.17 -9.87
N SER A 216 -18.08 3.13 -9.98
CA SER A 216 -16.85 2.96 -9.20
C SER A 216 -15.90 2.01 -9.93
N ALA A 217 -14.64 2.01 -9.54
CA ALA A 217 -13.74 0.95 -9.97
C ALA A 217 -14.02 -0.35 -9.19
N ASN A 218 -13.53 -1.47 -9.73
CA ASN A 218 -13.53 -2.74 -9.01
C ASN A 218 -12.83 -2.59 -7.65
N PRO A 219 -13.39 -3.11 -6.57
CA PRO A 219 -12.71 -3.15 -5.29
C PRO A 219 -11.35 -3.83 -5.41
N ARG A 220 -10.35 -3.27 -4.76
CA ARG A 220 -9.00 -3.85 -4.68
C ARG A 220 -8.76 -4.38 -3.29
N ASP A 221 -8.40 -5.66 -3.20
CA ASP A 221 -8.13 -6.32 -1.93
C ASP A 221 -6.87 -5.76 -1.27
N ILE A 222 -6.91 -5.67 0.05
CA ILE A 222 -5.76 -5.33 0.89
C ILE A 222 -5.21 -6.64 1.44
N TYR A 223 -3.92 -6.85 1.24
CA TYR A 223 -3.21 -8.01 1.73
C TYR A 223 -2.17 -7.63 2.78
N MET A 224 -2.04 -8.47 3.79
CA MET A 224 -0.93 -8.53 4.70
C MET A 224 -0.06 -9.72 4.30
N LEU A 225 1.22 -9.45 3.99
CA LEU A 225 2.20 -10.46 3.59
C LEU A 225 3.24 -10.62 4.69
N TYR A 226 3.62 -11.85 4.99
CA TYR A 226 4.61 -12.17 6.01
C TYR A 226 5.22 -13.57 5.76
N ASN A 227 6.32 -13.88 6.41
CA ASN A 227 6.97 -15.17 6.31
C ASN A 227 6.14 -16.32 6.91
N HIS A 228 6.50 -17.57 6.62
CA HIS A 228 5.79 -18.74 7.14
C HIS A 228 5.82 -18.78 8.68
N LYS A 229 4.70 -19.21 9.32
CA LYS A 229 4.48 -19.15 10.77
C LYS A 229 5.54 -19.86 11.61
N ASP A 230 6.18 -20.92 11.08
CA ASP A 230 7.15 -21.73 11.81
C ASP A 230 8.46 -20.98 12.14
N HIS A 231 8.62 -19.76 11.67
CA HIS A 231 9.84 -18.95 11.81
C HIS A 231 9.55 -17.48 12.14
N LEU A 232 8.38 -17.19 12.73
CA LEU A 232 8.03 -15.80 13.11
C LEU A 232 8.38 -15.54 14.58
N PRO A 233 9.16 -14.48 14.88
CA PRO A 233 9.34 -14.00 16.24
C PRO A 233 7.98 -13.72 16.92
N GLU A 234 7.91 -13.91 18.23
CA GLU A 234 6.67 -13.75 18.99
C GLU A 234 6.02 -12.37 18.78
N LYS A 235 6.82 -11.31 18.80
CA LYS A 235 6.37 -9.92 18.53
C LYS A 235 5.64 -9.79 17.18
N VAL A 236 6.14 -10.47 16.14
CA VAL A 236 5.54 -10.43 14.79
C VAL A 236 4.25 -11.24 14.76
N ARG A 237 4.21 -12.39 15.42
CA ARG A 237 3.01 -13.21 15.57
C ARG A 237 1.90 -12.44 16.28
N LEU A 238 2.19 -11.80 17.41
CA LEU A 238 1.24 -10.97 18.15
C LEU A 238 0.69 -9.82 17.29
N PHE A 239 1.56 -9.19 16.49
CA PHE A 239 1.12 -8.14 15.57
C PHE A 239 0.18 -8.69 14.49
N ILE A 240 0.51 -9.81 13.87
CA ILE A 240 -0.33 -10.46 12.85
C ILE A 240 -1.70 -10.83 13.44
N ASP A 241 -1.73 -11.45 14.61
CA ASP A 241 -2.96 -11.85 15.28
C ASP A 241 -3.81 -10.62 15.65
N TYR A 242 -3.17 -9.53 16.10
CA TYR A 242 -3.84 -8.26 16.37
C TYR A 242 -4.47 -7.65 15.11
N VAL A 243 -3.74 -7.61 13.99
CA VAL A 243 -4.25 -7.10 12.70
C VAL A 243 -5.47 -7.90 12.23
N ILE A 244 -5.42 -9.23 12.39
CA ILE A 244 -6.52 -10.12 12.04
C ILE A 244 -7.76 -9.84 12.89
N ALA A 245 -7.57 -9.64 14.19
CA ALA A 245 -8.66 -9.36 15.14
C ALA A 245 -9.24 -7.96 14.97
N TYR A 246 -8.42 -7.00 14.48
CA TYR A 246 -8.82 -5.60 14.31
C TYR A 246 -9.92 -5.40 13.25
N ASN A 247 -10.12 -6.37 12.34
CA ASN A 247 -11.17 -6.42 11.33
C ASN A 247 -11.32 -5.09 10.57
N ILE A 248 -10.43 -4.86 9.62
CA ILE A 248 -10.36 -3.64 8.82
C ILE A 248 -11.58 -3.57 7.88
N HIS A 249 -12.54 -2.68 8.22
CA HIS A 249 -13.76 -2.39 7.44
C HIS A 249 -13.63 -1.11 6.62
#